data_cad02a8dd6364eeda3b45559a9efdab0
#
_entry.id   cad02a8dd6364eeda3b45559a9efdab0
#
_cell.length_a   1.000
_cell.length_b   1.000
_cell.length_c   1.000
_cell.angle_alpha   90.00
_cell.angle_beta   90.00
_cell.angle_gamma   90.00
#
_symmetry.space_group_name_H-M   'P 1'
#
loop_
_entity.id
_entity.type
_entity.pdbx_description
1 polymer ?
#
loop_
_entity_poly.entity_id
_entity_poly.type
_entity_poly.pdbx_seq_one_letter_code
_entity_poly.pdbx_strand_id
1 'polypeptide(L)'
;MKILHLMAGLGPTSGVANVARRFARVQSARGDEVRLLAPARKWNPAYFDFAFAMRAGRAARDVDEIWVHCSWTFPVWYGAWVAKRFGKRLVVVPEASFDPRRLDNASGWMKRLVAPLDRWVLRQADEVLALCTDEVGWIRAFEPSARVRFTRVPTFCGNVPVQGVAAEALRCANRPLHVLFLGRAADPLKGLAYLEQAVRALNERLSLLGKSERRGIELRVVSNAVGAEKEAVWNWCDVLCLPTLSDNFGLVVAEALERGKPVITTDGAPAWKNEPRTDAHGSTRLVYLEGYRDGADAQRVELLKRALGLFLEDAAHGAGGTVRREAKGAER
;
A
#
# COMPACT_ATOMS: atom_id res chain seq x y z
N MET A 1 21.02 -10.06 16.01
CA MET A 1 20.06 -9.83 17.12
C MET A 1 18.92 -10.81 17.03
N LYS A 2 18.13 -10.97 18.10
CA LYS A 2 16.89 -11.74 18.10
C LYS A 2 15.72 -10.77 18.11
N ILE A 3 14.82 -10.87 17.15
CA ILE A 3 13.73 -9.89 16.93
C ILE A 3 12.38 -10.62 16.92
N LEU A 4 11.42 -10.09 17.66
CA LEU A 4 10.06 -10.62 17.73
C LEU A 4 9.07 -9.60 17.15
N HIS A 5 8.36 -9.98 16.09
CA HIS A 5 7.27 -9.19 15.54
C HIS A 5 5.93 -9.70 16.04
N LEU A 6 5.12 -8.80 16.57
CA LEU A 6 3.76 -9.07 17.09
C LEU A 6 2.73 -8.28 16.30
N MET A 7 1.66 -8.93 15.86
CA MET A 7 0.59 -8.33 15.05
C MET A 7 -0.74 -9.05 15.20
N ALA A 8 -1.82 -8.45 14.74
CA ALA A 8 -3.18 -8.99 14.86
C ALA A 8 -3.46 -10.22 13.98
N GLY A 9 -2.63 -10.52 12.98
CA GLY A 9 -2.81 -11.70 12.13
C GLY A 9 -1.70 -11.88 11.11
N LEU A 10 -1.44 -13.15 10.74
CA LEU A 10 -0.39 -13.56 9.81
C LEU A 10 -0.95 -14.04 8.45
N GLY A 11 -2.21 -13.75 8.14
CA GLY A 11 -2.81 -14.17 6.86
C GLY A 11 -2.02 -13.66 5.65
N PRO A 12 -1.99 -14.40 4.53
CA PRO A 12 -1.22 -14.03 3.33
C PRO A 12 -1.76 -12.76 2.65
N THR A 13 -3.04 -12.45 2.82
CA THR A 13 -3.69 -11.24 2.29
C THR A 13 -3.65 -10.06 3.25
N SER A 14 -3.09 -10.21 4.46
CA SER A 14 -2.97 -9.14 5.44
C SER A 14 -1.87 -8.15 5.05
N GLY A 15 -2.21 -6.89 4.79
CA GLY A 15 -1.25 -5.81 4.54
C GLY A 15 -0.23 -5.68 5.66
N VAL A 16 -0.69 -5.67 6.92
CA VAL A 16 0.14 -5.59 8.13
C VAL A 16 1.15 -6.74 8.18
N ALA A 17 0.70 -7.98 7.96
CA ALA A 17 1.60 -9.13 7.95
C ALA A 17 2.62 -9.07 6.81
N ASN A 18 2.24 -8.54 5.65
CA ASN A 18 3.15 -8.41 4.52
C ASN A 18 4.19 -7.32 4.75
N VAL A 19 3.83 -6.20 5.38
CA VAL A 19 4.80 -5.19 5.86
C VAL A 19 5.78 -5.81 6.84
N ALA A 20 5.29 -6.51 7.86
CA ALA A 20 6.14 -7.19 8.85
C ALA A 20 7.09 -8.21 8.20
N ARG A 21 6.60 -9.02 7.23
CA ARG A 21 7.45 -9.96 6.48
C ARG A 21 8.54 -9.28 5.67
N ARG A 22 8.28 -8.11 5.10
CA ARG A 22 9.29 -7.33 4.37
C ARG A 22 10.40 -6.85 5.28
N PHE A 23 10.07 -6.32 6.45
CA PHE A 23 11.07 -5.98 7.46
C PHE A 23 11.83 -7.22 7.94
N ALA A 24 11.13 -8.28 8.30
CA ALA A 24 11.72 -9.54 8.75
C ALA A 24 12.71 -10.12 7.72
N ARG A 25 12.39 -10.05 6.42
CA ARG A 25 13.28 -10.51 5.35
C ARG A 25 14.60 -9.73 5.33
N VAL A 26 14.54 -8.41 5.47
CA VAL A 26 15.76 -7.57 5.50
C VAL A 26 16.58 -7.82 6.75
N GLN A 27 15.92 -7.96 7.90
CA GLN A 27 16.56 -8.27 9.18
C GLN A 27 17.26 -9.64 9.10
N SER A 28 16.56 -10.68 8.63
CA SER A 28 17.15 -12.02 8.44
C SER A 28 18.33 -12.01 7.45
N ALA A 29 18.27 -11.21 6.40
CA ALA A 29 19.37 -11.06 5.45
C ALA A 29 20.61 -10.39 6.07
N ARG A 30 20.44 -9.67 7.19
CA ARG A 30 21.55 -9.10 8.01
C ARG A 30 22.09 -10.08 9.05
N GLY A 31 21.53 -11.30 9.13
CA GLY A 31 21.90 -12.31 10.11
C GLY A 31 21.10 -12.25 11.42
N ASP A 32 19.99 -11.50 11.48
CA ASP A 32 19.13 -11.49 12.66
C ASP A 32 18.21 -12.73 12.70
N GLU A 33 17.97 -13.26 13.91
CA GLU A 33 16.95 -14.28 14.14
C GLU A 33 15.60 -13.60 14.32
N VAL A 34 14.68 -13.79 13.37
CA VAL A 34 13.40 -13.09 13.37
C VAL A 34 12.24 -14.06 13.54
N ARG A 35 11.34 -13.74 14.47
CA ARG A 35 10.11 -14.51 14.75
C ARG A 35 8.89 -13.61 14.58
N LEU A 36 7.84 -14.12 13.91
CA LEU A 36 6.56 -13.43 13.75
C LEU A 36 5.48 -14.20 14.51
N LEU A 37 4.73 -13.52 15.37
CA LEU A 37 3.63 -14.11 16.13
C LEU A 37 2.35 -13.28 15.99
N ALA A 38 1.22 -13.99 15.89
CA ALA A 38 -0.11 -13.42 15.92
C ALA A 38 -1.09 -14.35 16.67
N PRO A 39 -2.23 -13.83 17.11
CA PRO A 39 -3.34 -14.64 17.62
C PRO A 39 -3.81 -15.67 16.57
N ALA A 40 -4.12 -16.87 17.03
CA ALA A 40 -4.66 -17.92 16.18
C ALA A 40 -6.13 -17.69 15.83
N ARG A 41 -6.88 -17.03 16.71
CA ARG A 41 -8.31 -16.76 16.58
C ARG A 41 -8.60 -15.26 16.55
N LYS A 42 -9.49 -14.84 15.64
CA LYS A 42 -9.92 -13.43 15.46
C LYS A 42 -11.39 -13.24 15.88
N TRP A 43 -11.79 -13.80 16.99
CA TRP A 43 -13.21 -13.85 17.39
C TRP A 43 -13.67 -12.68 18.27
N ASN A 44 -12.79 -11.71 18.53
CA ASN A 44 -13.14 -10.48 19.25
C ASN A 44 -12.48 -9.24 18.60
N PRO A 45 -13.07 -8.04 18.77
CA PRO A 45 -12.60 -6.83 18.11
C PRO A 45 -11.16 -6.41 18.45
N ALA A 46 -10.70 -6.73 19.67
CA ALA A 46 -9.36 -6.40 20.15
C ALA A 46 -8.31 -7.47 19.86
N TYR A 47 -8.69 -8.59 19.23
CA TYR A 47 -7.81 -9.75 18.97
C TYR A 47 -7.19 -10.34 20.25
N PHE A 48 -7.93 -10.33 21.34
CA PHE A 48 -7.49 -10.95 22.58
C PHE A 48 -7.41 -12.47 22.43
N ASP A 49 -6.26 -13.06 22.81
CA ASP A 49 -6.01 -14.49 22.76
C ASP A 49 -5.02 -14.85 23.87
N PHE A 50 -5.48 -15.63 24.85
CA PHE A 50 -4.63 -16.03 25.99
C PHE A 50 -3.45 -16.90 25.56
N ALA A 51 -3.66 -17.83 24.61
CA ALA A 51 -2.59 -18.67 24.10
C ALA A 51 -1.52 -17.85 23.36
N PHE A 52 -1.93 -16.78 22.64
CA PHE A 52 -1.01 -15.81 22.07
C PHE A 52 -0.21 -15.09 23.16
N ALA A 53 -0.85 -14.60 24.21
CA ALA A 53 -0.18 -13.92 25.32
C ALA A 53 0.90 -14.82 25.94
N MET A 54 0.57 -16.08 26.21
CA MET A 54 1.53 -17.06 26.74
C MET A 54 2.74 -17.31 25.82
N ARG A 55 2.49 -17.46 24.51
CA ARG A 55 3.56 -17.67 23.52
C ARG A 55 4.43 -16.42 23.37
N ALA A 56 3.81 -15.24 23.23
CA ALA A 56 4.50 -13.98 23.10
C ALA A 56 5.30 -13.64 24.36
N GLY A 57 4.75 -13.86 25.55
CA GLY A 57 5.46 -13.64 26.81
C GLY A 57 6.66 -14.57 27.02
N ARG A 58 6.58 -15.82 26.55
CA ARG A 58 7.75 -16.73 26.57
C ARG A 58 8.81 -16.27 25.58
N ALA A 59 8.41 -15.97 24.32
CA ALA A 59 9.33 -15.53 23.29
C ALA A 59 10.02 -14.20 23.63
N ALA A 60 9.32 -13.27 24.29
CA ALA A 60 9.83 -11.96 24.67
C ALA A 60 11.02 -12.01 25.65
N ARG A 61 11.20 -13.12 26.39
CA ARG A 61 12.34 -13.27 27.31
C ARG A 61 13.67 -13.43 26.58
N ASP A 62 13.65 -14.08 25.40
CA ASP A 62 14.84 -14.54 24.68
C ASP A 62 15.18 -13.64 23.47
N VAL A 63 14.51 -12.49 23.31
CA VAL A 63 14.76 -11.56 22.21
C VAL A 63 15.41 -10.26 22.69
N ASP A 64 16.01 -9.53 21.78
CA ASP A 64 16.61 -8.22 22.02
C ASP A 64 15.63 -7.09 21.74
N GLU A 65 14.81 -7.26 20.68
CA GLU A 65 13.84 -6.28 20.23
C GLU A 65 12.44 -6.89 20.07
N ILE A 66 11.43 -6.09 20.37
CA ILE A 66 10.01 -6.39 20.10
C ILE A 66 9.46 -5.33 19.16
N TRP A 67 8.94 -5.78 18.02
CA TRP A 67 8.26 -4.96 17.02
C TRP A 67 6.76 -5.21 17.11
N VAL A 68 5.96 -4.17 17.25
CA VAL A 68 4.51 -4.26 17.24
C VAL A 68 3.95 -3.54 16.03
N HIS A 69 3.03 -4.21 15.32
CA HIS A 69 2.48 -3.73 14.06
C HIS A 69 1.02 -3.36 14.17
N CYS A 70 0.62 -2.25 13.55
CA CYS A 70 -0.68 -1.62 13.64
C CYS A 70 -0.91 -0.95 15.01
N SER A 71 -2.17 -0.64 15.36
CA SER A 71 -2.60 -0.12 16.65
C SER A 71 -4.01 -0.63 16.98
N TRP A 72 -4.57 -0.24 18.12
CA TRP A 72 -5.95 -0.54 18.52
C TRP A 72 -6.20 -2.03 18.78
N THR A 73 -5.14 -2.83 19.07
CA THR A 73 -5.27 -4.27 19.23
C THR A 73 -4.48 -4.80 20.41
N PHE A 74 -4.97 -5.87 21.02
CA PHE A 74 -4.33 -6.52 22.17
C PHE A 74 -2.87 -6.93 21.90
N PRO A 75 -2.49 -7.51 20.74
CA PRO A 75 -1.10 -7.85 20.47
C PRO A 75 -0.13 -6.66 20.60
N VAL A 76 -0.57 -5.46 20.26
CA VAL A 76 0.23 -4.23 20.34
C VAL A 76 0.39 -3.80 21.80
N TRP A 77 -0.70 -3.74 22.55
CA TRP A 77 -0.67 -3.34 23.97
C TRP A 77 0.13 -4.36 24.81
N TYR A 78 -0.12 -5.64 24.59
CA TYR A 78 0.60 -6.72 25.26
C TYR A 78 2.08 -6.73 24.87
N GLY A 79 2.41 -6.54 23.60
CA GLY A 79 3.78 -6.42 23.11
C GLY A 79 4.57 -5.31 23.78
N ALA A 80 3.96 -4.13 23.92
CA ALA A 80 4.56 -3.01 24.64
C ALA A 80 4.73 -3.31 26.13
N TRP A 81 3.73 -3.99 26.74
CA TRP A 81 3.81 -4.38 28.14
C TRP A 81 4.94 -5.37 28.40
N VAL A 82 5.09 -6.43 27.58
CA VAL A 82 6.19 -7.41 27.75
C VAL A 82 7.55 -6.81 27.43
N ALA A 83 7.65 -5.88 26.45
CA ALA A 83 8.88 -5.18 26.17
C ALA A 83 9.36 -4.41 27.40
N LYS A 84 8.48 -3.60 28.00
CA LYS A 84 8.78 -2.88 29.24
C LYS A 84 9.10 -3.83 30.41
N ARG A 85 8.32 -4.91 30.57
CA ARG A 85 8.47 -5.88 31.67
C ARG A 85 9.81 -6.59 31.66
N PHE A 86 10.37 -6.84 30.48
CA PHE A 86 11.63 -7.56 30.28
C PHE A 86 12.79 -6.67 29.83
N GLY A 87 12.64 -5.34 29.82
CA GLY A 87 13.67 -4.39 29.43
C GLY A 87 14.13 -4.55 27.98
N LYS A 88 13.19 -4.88 27.06
CA LYS A 88 13.48 -5.07 25.63
C LYS A 88 13.21 -3.78 24.85
N ARG A 89 14.02 -3.54 23.80
CA ARG A 89 13.77 -2.44 22.89
C ARG A 89 12.42 -2.61 22.21
N LEU A 90 11.60 -1.57 22.21
CA LEU A 90 10.26 -1.55 21.61
C LEU A 90 10.24 -0.67 20.36
N VAL A 91 9.91 -1.28 19.22
CA VAL A 91 9.66 -0.59 17.95
C VAL A 91 8.19 -0.71 17.59
N VAL A 92 7.55 0.41 17.29
CA VAL A 92 6.14 0.47 16.91
C VAL A 92 6.02 0.86 15.45
N VAL A 93 5.22 0.12 14.67
CA VAL A 93 4.92 0.40 13.26
C VAL A 93 3.40 0.57 13.11
N PRO A 94 2.85 1.80 13.17
CA PRO A 94 1.41 2.02 13.28
C PRO A 94 0.61 1.71 12.00
N GLU A 95 1.21 1.79 10.83
CA GLU A 95 0.61 1.42 9.53
C GLU A 95 -0.70 2.16 9.23
N ALA A 96 -0.66 3.51 9.24
CA ALA A 96 -1.78 4.44 9.07
C ALA A 96 -2.92 4.26 10.09
N SER A 97 -2.65 3.68 11.25
CA SER A 97 -3.67 3.53 12.30
C SER A 97 -4.20 4.86 12.84
N PHE A 98 -3.43 5.93 12.69
CA PHE A 98 -3.76 7.29 13.16
C PHE A 98 -4.17 8.23 12.03
N ASP A 99 -4.39 7.73 10.80
CA ASP A 99 -4.99 8.52 9.71
C ASP A 99 -6.37 9.04 10.16
N PRO A 100 -6.62 10.36 10.13
CA PRO A 100 -7.90 10.94 10.54
C PRO A 100 -9.11 10.31 9.87
N ARG A 101 -9.03 9.99 8.57
CA ARG A 101 -10.12 9.33 7.82
C ARG A 101 -10.46 7.95 8.34
N ARG A 102 -9.48 7.25 8.94
CA ARG A 102 -9.67 5.93 9.55
C ARG A 102 -10.14 6.02 11.00
N LEU A 103 -9.92 7.16 11.65
CA LEU A 103 -10.40 7.41 13.01
C LEU A 103 -11.89 7.76 13.02
N ASP A 104 -12.39 8.44 11.99
CA ASP A 104 -13.78 8.92 11.90
C ASP A 104 -14.78 7.87 11.39
N ASN A 105 -14.36 6.63 11.18
CA ASN A 105 -15.26 5.55 10.76
C ASN A 105 -16.14 5.04 11.92
N ALA A 106 -17.08 4.11 11.61
CA ALA A 106 -18.07 3.57 12.54
C ALA A 106 -17.50 2.99 13.86
N SER A 107 -16.21 2.59 13.89
CA SER A 107 -15.53 2.11 15.10
C SER A 107 -14.81 3.21 15.88
N GLY A 108 -14.95 4.47 15.51
CA GLY A 108 -14.24 5.61 16.11
C GLY A 108 -14.47 5.75 17.61
N TRP A 109 -15.68 5.48 18.11
CA TRP A 109 -15.97 5.54 19.55
C TRP A 109 -15.18 4.51 20.37
N MET A 110 -15.01 3.26 19.88
CA MET A 110 -14.18 2.24 20.53
C MET A 110 -12.71 2.65 20.55
N LYS A 111 -12.22 3.22 19.43
CA LYS A 111 -10.84 3.73 19.37
C LYS A 111 -10.61 4.85 20.38
N ARG A 112 -11.57 5.76 20.56
CA ARG A 112 -11.50 6.81 21.58
C ARG A 112 -11.41 6.23 23.01
N LEU A 113 -12.15 5.15 23.28
CA LEU A 113 -12.11 4.47 24.58
C LEU A 113 -10.76 3.85 24.87
N VAL A 114 -10.11 3.22 23.87
CA VAL A 114 -8.80 2.56 24.03
C VAL A 114 -7.61 3.46 23.71
N ALA A 115 -7.84 4.69 23.25
CA ALA A 115 -6.79 5.66 22.91
C ALA A 115 -5.73 5.86 24.01
N PRO A 116 -6.07 5.85 25.32
CA PRO A 116 -5.05 5.94 26.38
C PRO A 116 -4.02 4.81 26.33
N LEU A 117 -4.43 3.58 25.91
CA LEU A 117 -3.52 2.44 25.77
C LEU A 117 -2.55 2.65 24.62
N ASP A 118 -3.04 3.09 23.46
CA ASP A 118 -2.17 3.36 22.31
C ASP A 118 -1.22 4.54 22.56
N ARG A 119 -1.69 5.61 23.24
CA ARG A 119 -0.80 6.69 23.70
C ARG A 119 0.28 6.16 24.64
N TRP A 120 -0.09 5.31 25.60
CA TRP A 120 0.88 4.67 26.48
C TRP A 120 1.90 3.85 25.67
N VAL A 121 1.49 3.05 24.68
CA VAL A 121 2.39 2.29 23.80
C VAL A 121 3.38 3.22 23.10
N LEU A 122 2.90 4.31 22.48
CA LEU A 122 3.74 5.25 21.76
C LEU A 122 4.75 5.96 22.68
N ARG A 123 4.38 6.25 23.92
CA ARG A 123 5.30 6.83 24.93
C ARG A 123 6.36 5.84 25.39
N GLN A 124 6.05 4.53 25.47
CA GLN A 124 7.00 3.51 25.85
C GLN A 124 7.93 3.11 24.72
N ALA A 125 7.58 3.40 23.47
CA ALA A 125 8.36 3.03 22.30
C ALA A 125 9.74 3.70 22.32
N ASP A 126 10.79 2.93 22.09
CA ASP A 126 12.13 3.45 21.80
C ASP A 126 12.16 4.10 20.43
N GLU A 127 11.35 3.59 19.51
CA GLU A 127 11.20 4.10 18.16
C GLU A 127 9.81 3.83 17.58
N VAL A 128 9.23 4.82 16.90
CA VAL A 128 7.97 4.69 16.16
C VAL A 128 8.27 4.92 14.68
N LEU A 129 8.03 3.93 13.84
CA LEU A 129 8.33 3.96 12.41
C LEU A 129 7.10 4.40 11.61
N ALA A 130 7.13 5.62 11.10
CA ALA A 130 6.16 6.10 10.12
C ALA A 130 6.57 5.66 8.72
N LEU A 131 5.65 5.09 7.94
CA LEU A 131 5.92 4.53 6.62
C LEU A 131 5.71 5.53 5.47
N CYS A 132 5.12 6.69 5.78
CA CYS A 132 5.04 7.84 4.88
C CYS A 132 5.19 9.14 5.67
N THR A 133 5.41 10.25 4.98
CA THR A 133 5.61 11.57 5.59
C THR A 133 4.38 12.06 6.33
N ASP A 134 3.19 11.85 5.78
CA ASP A 134 1.92 12.24 6.39
C ASP A 134 1.70 11.53 7.73
N GLU A 135 2.09 10.25 7.82
CA GLU A 135 1.95 9.45 9.04
C GLU A 135 2.77 10.03 10.20
N VAL A 136 3.90 10.67 9.93
CA VAL A 136 4.67 11.39 10.96
C VAL A 136 3.81 12.46 11.62
N GLY A 137 3.08 13.23 10.80
CA GLY A 137 2.16 14.26 11.30
C GLY A 137 1.00 13.67 12.10
N TRP A 138 0.39 12.60 11.62
CA TRP A 138 -0.74 11.94 12.31
C TRP A 138 -0.34 11.35 13.66
N ILE A 139 0.83 10.69 13.74
CA ILE A 139 1.33 10.13 14.99
C ILE A 139 1.61 11.25 16.00
N ARG A 140 2.29 12.33 15.58
CA ARG A 140 2.60 13.46 16.45
C ARG A 140 1.36 14.22 16.91
N ALA A 141 0.33 14.34 16.07
CA ALA A 141 -0.95 14.92 16.46
C ALA A 141 -1.68 14.06 17.51
N PHE A 142 -1.55 12.72 17.43
CA PHE A 142 -2.14 11.82 18.40
C PHE A 142 -1.34 11.73 19.71
N GLU A 143 -0.01 11.63 19.63
CA GLU A 143 0.90 11.59 20.79
C GLU A 143 2.18 12.40 20.49
N PRO A 144 2.24 13.66 20.96
CA PRO A 144 3.37 14.58 20.67
C PRO A 144 4.73 14.11 21.18
N SER A 145 4.76 13.28 22.23
CA SER A 145 6.00 12.77 22.82
C SER A 145 6.58 11.54 22.12
N ALA A 146 5.88 11.00 21.12
CA ALA A 146 6.32 9.82 20.37
C ALA A 146 7.65 10.08 19.62
N ARG A 147 8.58 9.15 19.72
CA ARG A 147 9.89 9.19 19.02
C ARG A 147 9.74 8.70 17.59
N VAL A 148 9.16 9.56 16.74
CA VAL A 148 8.79 9.19 15.37
C VAL A 148 9.96 9.37 14.41
N ARG A 149 10.27 8.32 13.64
CA ARG A 149 11.18 8.33 12.50
C ARG A 149 10.47 7.87 11.24
N PHE A 150 10.65 8.61 10.16
CA PHE A 150 10.22 8.14 8.83
C PHE A 150 11.11 6.99 8.36
N THR A 151 10.52 5.94 7.83
CA THR A 151 11.21 4.84 7.16
C THR A 151 10.36 4.33 6.00
N ARG A 152 11.01 3.90 4.92
CA ARG A 152 10.31 3.20 3.84
C ARG A 152 10.17 1.72 4.17
N VAL A 153 9.03 1.15 3.80
CA VAL A 153 8.89 -0.32 3.78
C VAL A 153 9.92 -0.88 2.79
N PRO A 154 10.69 -1.90 3.17
CA PRO A 154 11.64 -2.50 2.25
C PRO A 154 10.93 -2.98 0.97
N THR A 155 11.38 -2.47 -0.17
CA THR A 155 10.98 -2.91 -1.50
C THR A 155 12.11 -3.76 -2.07
N PHE A 156 11.74 -4.84 -2.73
CA PHE A 156 12.70 -5.76 -3.35
C PHE A 156 12.81 -5.48 -4.85
N CYS A 157 12.56 -4.23 -5.24
CA CYS A 157 13.00 -3.74 -6.54
C CYS A 157 14.53 -3.82 -6.57
N GLY A 158 15.09 -5.04 -6.70
CA GLY A 158 16.38 -5.19 -7.33
C GLY A 158 16.28 -4.47 -8.67
N ASN A 159 17.41 -4.09 -9.27
CA ASN A 159 17.48 -3.64 -10.65
C ASN A 159 16.90 -4.72 -11.59
N VAL A 160 15.61 -5.08 -11.42
CA VAL A 160 14.87 -5.72 -12.47
C VAL A 160 14.83 -4.64 -13.52
N PRO A 161 15.57 -4.81 -14.64
CA PRO A 161 15.37 -3.94 -15.76
C PRO A 161 13.87 -3.97 -15.96
N VAL A 162 13.22 -2.81 -15.98
CA VAL A 162 11.93 -2.69 -16.61
C VAL A 162 12.25 -3.06 -18.05
N GLN A 163 12.34 -4.38 -18.29
CA GLN A 163 12.46 -4.88 -19.63
C GLN A 163 11.25 -4.29 -20.30
N GLY A 164 11.44 -3.65 -21.43
CA GLY A 164 10.45 -2.92 -22.20
C GLY A 164 9.13 -3.62 -22.49
N VAL A 165 8.81 -4.62 -21.66
CA VAL A 165 7.58 -5.42 -21.63
C VAL A 165 6.34 -4.53 -21.45
N ALA A 166 6.43 -3.44 -20.67
CA ALA A 166 5.30 -2.53 -20.57
C ALA A 166 5.07 -1.77 -21.88
N ALA A 167 6.10 -1.24 -22.51
CA ALA A 167 5.98 -0.54 -23.78
C ALA A 167 5.73 -1.50 -24.96
N GLU A 168 6.29 -2.71 -24.91
CA GLU A 168 6.15 -3.69 -25.99
C GLU A 168 4.82 -4.48 -25.90
N ALA A 169 4.33 -4.76 -24.69
CA ALA A 169 2.99 -5.33 -24.49
C ALA A 169 1.88 -4.32 -24.81
N LEU A 170 2.08 -3.04 -24.52
CA LEU A 170 1.18 -1.94 -24.93
C LEU A 170 1.22 -1.68 -26.45
N ARG A 171 2.32 -2.02 -27.13
CA ARG A 171 2.46 -1.94 -28.60
C ARG A 171 1.64 -2.98 -29.37
N CYS A 172 1.11 -4.00 -28.73
CA CYS A 172 0.19 -4.94 -29.37
C CYS A 172 -1.18 -4.27 -29.60
N ALA A 173 -1.28 -3.44 -30.63
CA ALA A 173 -2.38 -2.53 -30.97
C ALA A 173 -3.76 -3.21 -31.22
N ASN A 174 -3.92 -4.49 -30.96
CA ASN A 174 -5.11 -5.28 -31.34
C ASN A 174 -5.89 -5.90 -30.16
N ARG A 175 -5.61 -5.51 -28.91
CA ARG A 175 -6.35 -6.01 -27.74
C ARG A 175 -6.68 -4.87 -26.76
N PRO A 176 -7.64 -5.03 -25.86
CA PRO A 176 -7.93 -4.06 -24.80
C PRO A 176 -6.72 -3.83 -23.88
N LEU A 177 -6.65 -2.64 -23.30
CA LEU A 177 -5.73 -2.34 -22.20
C LEU A 177 -6.20 -3.08 -20.94
N HIS A 178 -5.38 -3.94 -20.39
CA HIS A 178 -5.69 -4.70 -19.18
C HIS A 178 -5.32 -3.90 -17.91
N VAL A 179 -6.32 -3.33 -17.29
CA VAL A 179 -6.20 -2.56 -16.04
C VAL A 179 -6.52 -3.45 -14.86
N LEU A 180 -5.60 -3.54 -13.92
CA LEU A 180 -5.78 -4.30 -12.69
C LEU A 180 -6.10 -3.37 -11.52
N PHE A 181 -7.18 -3.66 -10.81
CA PHE A 181 -7.37 -3.22 -9.43
C PHE A 181 -7.11 -4.41 -8.50
N LEU A 182 -6.11 -4.29 -7.64
CA LEU A 182 -5.77 -5.33 -6.66
C LEU A 182 -5.87 -4.77 -5.24
N GLY A 183 -6.92 -5.16 -4.51
CA GLY A 183 -7.19 -4.64 -3.18
C GLY A 183 -8.56 -5.03 -2.65
N ARG A 184 -8.90 -4.56 -1.45
CA ARG A 184 -10.21 -4.79 -0.85
C ARG A 184 -11.28 -3.99 -1.59
N ALA A 185 -11.99 -4.62 -2.53
CA ALA A 185 -13.01 -3.97 -3.35
C ALA A 185 -14.16 -3.36 -2.52
N ALA A 186 -14.51 -3.98 -1.39
CA ALA A 186 -15.55 -3.49 -0.48
C ALA A 186 -15.12 -2.28 0.39
N ASP A 187 -13.85 -1.90 0.39
CA ASP A 187 -13.36 -0.75 1.14
C ASP A 187 -13.48 0.53 0.28
N PRO A 188 -14.41 1.45 0.61
CA PRO A 188 -14.65 2.65 -0.19
C PRO A 188 -13.41 3.55 -0.28
N LEU A 189 -12.51 3.48 0.72
CA LEU A 189 -11.26 4.23 0.72
C LEU A 189 -10.27 3.74 -0.36
N LYS A 190 -10.54 2.61 -1.02
CA LYS A 190 -9.72 2.12 -2.15
C LYS A 190 -10.13 2.72 -3.49
N GLY A 191 -11.25 3.45 -3.56
CA GLY A 191 -11.65 4.25 -4.70
C GLY A 191 -12.09 3.45 -5.94
N LEU A 192 -12.43 2.17 -5.81
CA LEU A 192 -12.83 1.32 -6.93
C LEU A 192 -13.98 1.92 -7.75
N ALA A 193 -14.99 2.47 -7.07
CA ALA A 193 -16.15 3.05 -7.74
C ALA A 193 -15.79 4.17 -8.73
N TYR A 194 -14.76 4.99 -8.43
CA TYR A 194 -14.29 6.03 -9.34
C TYR A 194 -13.56 5.44 -10.55
N LEU A 195 -12.81 4.35 -10.35
CA LEU A 195 -12.15 3.64 -11.45
C LEU A 195 -13.16 3.02 -12.41
N GLU A 196 -14.18 2.36 -11.88
CA GLU A 196 -15.25 1.75 -12.69
C GLU A 196 -15.99 2.80 -13.53
N GLN A 197 -16.27 3.97 -12.94
CA GLN A 197 -16.90 5.09 -13.67
C GLN A 197 -15.96 5.63 -14.78
N ALA A 198 -14.67 5.79 -14.49
CA ALA A 198 -13.69 6.27 -15.46
C ALA A 198 -13.54 5.31 -16.65
N VAL A 199 -13.43 4.00 -16.36
CA VAL A 199 -13.32 2.95 -17.39
C VAL A 199 -14.57 2.89 -18.25
N ARG A 200 -15.76 2.93 -17.64
CA ARG A 200 -17.04 2.95 -18.36
C ARG A 200 -17.12 4.13 -19.34
N ALA A 201 -16.84 5.35 -18.85
CA ALA A 201 -16.91 6.56 -19.65
C ALA A 201 -15.90 6.55 -20.82
N LEU A 202 -14.69 5.98 -20.60
CA LEU A 202 -13.70 5.84 -21.67
C LEU A 202 -14.15 4.81 -22.71
N ASN A 203 -14.67 3.67 -22.32
CA ASN A 203 -15.16 2.64 -23.23
C ASN A 203 -16.36 3.13 -24.06
N GLU A 204 -17.29 3.85 -23.45
CA GLU A 204 -18.40 4.49 -24.18
C GLU A 204 -17.89 5.47 -25.23
N ARG A 205 -16.94 6.33 -24.87
CA ARG A 205 -16.31 7.26 -25.83
C ARG A 205 -15.60 6.55 -26.97
N LEU A 206 -14.87 5.48 -26.71
CA LEU A 206 -14.18 4.68 -27.72
C LEU A 206 -15.17 3.97 -28.65
N SER A 207 -16.31 3.50 -28.12
CA SER A 207 -17.38 2.91 -28.90
C SER A 207 -18.00 3.91 -29.89
N LEU A 208 -18.30 5.12 -29.43
CA LEU A 208 -18.82 6.20 -30.27
C LEU A 208 -17.85 6.59 -31.40
N LEU A 209 -16.56 6.40 -31.20
CA LEU A 209 -15.52 6.66 -32.21
C LEU A 209 -15.25 5.47 -33.15
N GLY A 210 -16.03 4.37 -33.05
CA GLY A 210 -15.84 3.14 -33.84
C GLY A 210 -14.55 2.39 -33.48
N LYS A 211 -13.96 2.62 -32.30
CA LYS A 211 -12.65 2.07 -31.88
C LYS A 211 -12.76 1.03 -30.76
N SER A 212 -14.00 0.63 -30.39
CA SER A 212 -14.26 -0.13 -29.14
C SER A 212 -13.72 -1.56 -29.14
N GLU A 213 -13.77 -2.28 -30.28
CA GLU A 213 -13.45 -3.71 -30.28
C GLU A 213 -11.97 -4.03 -30.10
N ARG A 214 -11.08 -3.08 -30.43
CA ARG A 214 -9.62 -3.31 -30.42
C ARG A 214 -8.83 -2.41 -29.50
N ARG A 215 -9.46 -1.41 -28.87
CA ARG A 215 -8.78 -0.37 -28.07
C ARG A 215 -9.49 -0.03 -26.76
N GLY A 216 -10.42 -0.85 -26.30
CA GLY A 216 -11.12 -0.66 -25.03
C GLY A 216 -10.22 -0.92 -23.82
N ILE A 217 -10.80 -0.74 -22.65
CA ILE A 217 -10.17 -1.10 -21.36
C ILE A 217 -10.91 -2.30 -20.80
N GLU A 218 -10.15 -3.34 -20.47
CA GLU A 218 -10.63 -4.46 -19.66
C GLU A 218 -10.16 -4.26 -18.22
N LEU A 219 -11.11 -4.04 -17.30
CA LEU A 219 -10.85 -3.88 -15.88
C LEU A 219 -11.04 -5.23 -15.17
N ARG A 220 -9.99 -5.69 -14.49
CA ARG A 220 -10.08 -6.83 -13.57
C ARG A 220 -9.95 -6.35 -12.13
N VAL A 221 -10.97 -6.68 -11.33
CA VAL A 221 -11.02 -6.38 -9.89
C VAL A 221 -10.70 -7.66 -9.13
N VAL A 222 -9.64 -7.63 -8.33
CA VAL A 222 -9.16 -8.79 -7.60
C VAL A 222 -8.99 -8.45 -6.13
N SER A 223 -9.57 -9.29 -5.28
CA SER A 223 -9.39 -9.22 -3.83
C SER A 223 -8.82 -10.54 -3.32
N ASN A 224 -7.87 -10.46 -2.38
CA ASN A 224 -7.35 -11.64 -1.66
C ASN A 224 -6.61 -12.70 -2.51
N ALA A 225 -6.17 -12.40 -3.72
CA ALA A 225 -5.37 -13.32 -4.53
C ALA A 225 -4.01 -13.64 -3.86
N VAL A 226 -3.61 -14.89 -3.89
CA VAL A 226 -2.34 -15.39 -3.33
C VAL A 226 -1.72 -16.47 -4.23
N GLY A 227 -0.41 -16.68 -4.10
CA GLY A 227 0.30 -17.74 -4.81
C GLY A 227 0.13 -17.66 -6.33
N ALA A 228 -0.15 -18.80 -6.97
CA ALA A 228 -0.26 -18.91 -8.42
C ALA A 228 -1.38 -18.04 -9.03
N GLU A 229 -2.50 -17.88 -8.32
CA GLU A 229 -3.59 -17.00 -8.75
C GLU A 229 -3.10 -15.53 -8.85
N LYS A 230 -2.36 -15.06 -7.85
CA LYS A 230 -1.80 -13.71 -7.85
C LYS A 230 -0.79 -13.51 -8.99
N GLU A 231 0.06 -14.49 -9.24
CA GLU A 231 1.00 -14.42 -10.37
C GLU A 231 0.28 -14.42 -11.72
N ALA A 232 -0.78 -15.22 -11.90
CA ALA A 232 -1.59 -15.20 -13.11
C ALA A 232 -2.23 -13.81 -13.36
N VAL A 233 -2.69 -13.15 -12.31
CA VAL A 233 -3.24 -11.79 -12.38
C VAL A 233 -2.18 -10.77 -12.78
N TRP A 234 -0.96 -10.85 -12.25
CA TRP A 234 0.16 -10.00 -12.63
C TRP A 234 0.61 -10.24 -14.08
N ASN A 235 0.61 -11.48 -14.55
CA ASN A 235 0.94 -11.78 -15.95
C ASN A 235 -0.09 -11.24 -16.94
N TRP A 236 -1.36 -11.22 -16.55
CA TRP A 236 -2.44 -10.65 -17.35
C TRP A 236 -2.39 -9.11 -17.40
N CYS A 237 -1.96 -8.45 -16.32
CA CYS A 237 -2.03 -7.02 -16.12
C CYS A 237 -1.04 -6.23 -17.01
N ASP A 238 -1.51 -5.16 -17.65
CA ASP A 238 -0.68 -4.16 -18.31
C ASP A 238 -0.34 -3.00 -17.37
N VAL A 239 -1.33 -2.50 -16.62
CA VAL A 239 -1.19 -1.39 -15.68
C VAL A 239 -1.98 -1.66 -14.40
N LEU A 240 -1.34 -1.44 -13.25
CA LEU A 240 -2.04 -1.41 -11.96
C LEU A 240 -2.69 -0.04 -11.77
N CYS A 241 -3.95 0.00 -11.40
CA CYS A 241 -4.61 1.22 -10.94
C CYS A 241 -5.07 1.07 -9.49
N LEU A 242 -4.45 1.84 -8.59
CA LEU A 242 -4.83 1.93 -7.17
C LEU A 242 -5.30 3.35 -6.84
N PRO A 243 -6.57 3.70 -7.12
CA PRO A 243 -7.12 5.05 -6.96
C PRO A 243 -7.55 5.31 -5.51
N THR A 244 -6.66 5.04 -4.56
CA THR A 244 -6.98 5.05 -3.13
C THR A 244 -7.13 6.47 -2.58
N LEU A 245 -8.06 6.64 -1.64
CA LEU A 245 -8.25 7.86 -0.84
C LEU A 245 -7.44 7.82 0.47
N SER A 246 -7.10 6.62 0.93
CA SER A 246 -6.27 6.38 2.11
C SER A 246 -5.61 5.01 2.01
N ASP A 247 -4.32 5.05 1.83
CA ASP A 247 -3.42 3.91 2.01
C ASP A 247 -2.15 4.43 2.68
N ASN A 248 -1.49 3.62 3.47
CA ASN A 248 -0.22 4.04 4.06
C ASN A 248 0.91 3.92 3.04
N PHE A 249 1.22 2.68 2.70
CA PHE A 249 2.31 2.38 1.77
C PHE A 249 1.83 1.92 0.39
N GLY A 250 0.66 1.26 0.32
CA GLY A 250 0.18 0.69 -0.93
C GLY A 250 1.09 -0.44 -1.41
N LEU A 251 1.17 -1.54 -0.66
CA LEU A 251 2.05 -2.68 -0.97
C LEU A 251 1.91 -3.19 -2.41
N VAL A 252 0.70 -3.14 -2.97
CA VAL A 252 0.44 -3.56 -4.35
C VAL A 252 1.14 -2.66 -5.38
N VAL A 253 1.37 -1.38 -5.04
CA VAL A 253 2.19 -0.47 -5.87
C VAL A 253 3.64 -0.96 -5.90
N ALA A 254 4.22 -1.30 -4.72
CA ALA A 254 5.54 -1.90 -4.67
C ALA A 254 5.62 -3.19 -5.50
N GLU A 255 4.64 -4.08 -5.33
CA GLU A 255 4.58 -5.36 -6.04
C GLU A 255 4.49 -5.20 -7.56
N ALA A 256 3.75 -4.19 -8.05
CA ALA A 256 3.66 -3.86 -9.46
C ALA A 256 5.01 -3.36 -10.00
N LEU A 257 5.61 -2.39 -9.30
CA LEU A 257 6.89 -1.80 -9.68
C LEU A 257 8.05 -2.80 -9.62
N GLU A 258 8.02 -3.75 -8.67
CA GLU A 258 8.96 -4.88 -8.56
C GLU A 258 8.87 -5.83 -9.76
N ARG A 259 7.73 -5.87 -10.46
CA ARG A 259 7.47 -6.66 -11.68
C ARG A 259 7.60 -5.84 -12.97
N GLY A 260 8.07 -4.60 -12.89
CA GLY A 260 8.14 -3.70 -14.03
C GLY A 260 6.78 -3.29 -14.60
N LYS A 261 5.69 -3.44 -13.83
CA LYS A 261 4.36 -2.99 -14.26
C LYS A 261 4.16 -1.52 -13.98
N PRO A 262 3.66 -0.72 -14.94
CA PRO A 262 3.28 0.66 -14.69
C PRO A 262 2.15 0.75 -13.66
N VAL A 263 2.12 1.88 -12.95
CA VAL A 263 1.15 2.11 -11.89
C VAL A 263 0.47 3.46 -12.05
N ILE A 264 -0.84 3.49 -11.86
CA ILE A 264 -1.60 4.71 -11.57
C ILE A 264 -1.96 4.67 -10.09
N THR A 265 -1.53 5.67 -9.33
CA THR A 265 -1.92 5.84 -7.92
C THR A 265 -2.13 7.32 -7.58
N THR A 266 -2.46 7.64 -6.35
CA THR A 266 -2.98 8.95 -5.94
C THR A 266 -2.25 9.48 -4.71
N ASP A 267 -2.50 10.72 -4.36
CA ASP A 267 -2.07 11.34 -3.10
C ASP A 267 -2.73 10.72 -1.85
N GLY A 268 -3.66 9.80 -2.02
CA GLY A 268 -4.11 8.89 -0.97
C GLY A 268 -3.09 7.80 -0.60
N ALA A 269 -2.03 7.64 -1.39
CA ALA A 269 -0.88 6.78 -1.09
C ALA A 269 0.43 7.60 -1.04
N PRO A 270 0.62 8.43 0.00
CA PRO A 270 1.67 9.45 0.04
C PRO A 270 3.10 8.90 0.03
N ALA A 271 3.29 7.63 0.36
CA ALA A 271 4.60 6.98 0.27
C ALA A 271 5.22 7.02 -1.14
N TRP A 272 4.41 7.19 -2.19
CA TRP A 272 4.81 7.17 -3.60
C TRP A 272 4.96 8.55 -4.24
N LYS A 273 4.75 9.63 -3.47
CA LYS A 273 4.81 11.01 -3.97
C LYS A 273 6.13 11.33 -4.68
N ASN A 274 7.23 10.92 -4.10
CA ASN A 274 8.59 11.24 -4.57
C ASN A 274 9.26 10.09 -5.36
N GLU A 275 8.49 9.08 -5.79
CA GLU A 275 9.01 7.98 -6.60
C GLU A 275 9.21 8.44 -8.06
N PRO A 276 10.28 8.00 -8.77
CA PRO A 276 10.50 8.32 -10.17
C PRO A 276 9.28 7.98 -11.05
N ARG A 277 8.89 8.91 -11.94
CA ARG A 277 7.73 8.77 -12.82
C ARG A 277 8.03 7.93 -14.06
N THR A 278 9.30 7.90 -14.47
CA THR A 278 9.77 7.14 -15.63
C THR A 278 10.82 6.12 -15.21
N ASP A 279 10.99 5.11 -16.02
CA ASP A 279 12.12 4.18 -15.92
C ASP A 279 13.39 4.76 -16.58
N ALA A 280 14.49 3.99 -16.58
CA ALA A 280 15.77 4.39 -17.17
C ALA A 280 15.70 4.61 -18.70
N HIS A 281 14.65 4.12 -19.36
CA HIS A 281 14.41 4.25 -20.81
C HIS A 281 13.39 5.33 -21.16
N GLY A 282 12.90 6.08 -20.14
CA GLY A 282 11.91 7.14 -20.32
C GLY A 282 10.46 6.67 -20.45
N SER A 283 10.18 5.37 -20.25
CA SER A 283 8.82 4.84 -20.25
C SER A 283 8.07 5.20 -18.97
N THR A 284 6.76 5.45 -19.07
CA THR A 284 5.91 5.74 -17.91
C THR A 284 5.91 4.57 -16.93
N ARG A 285 6.44 4.81 -15.73
CA ARG A 285 6.48 3.85 -14.64
C ARG A 285 5.41 4.10 -13.60
N LEU A 286 5.19 5.37 -13.27
CA LEU A 286 4.25 5.78 -12.23
C LEU A 286 3.51 7.05 -12.62
N VAL A 287 2.19 7.00 -12.65
CA VAL A 287 1.31 8.17 -12.71
C VAL A 287 0.76 8.41 -11.30
N TYR A 288 1.11 9.56 -10.72
CA TYR A 288 0.68 9.95 -9.38
C TYR A 288 -0.29 11.13 -9.48
N LEU A 289 -1.52 10.92 -9.02
CA LEU A 289 -2.61 11.89 -9.13
C LEU A 289 -2.67 12.76 -7.88
N GLU A 290 -2.16 13.98 -7.98
CA GLU A 290 -2.28 14.99 -6.93
C GLU A 290 -3.67 15.63 -6.94
N GLY A 291 -4.16 16.06 -5.76
CA GLY A 291 -5.49 16.64 -5.59
C GLY A 291 -6.64 15.62 -5.76
N TYR A 292 -6.32 14.33 -5.84
CA TYR A 292 -7.31 13.27 -5.96
C TYR A 292 -8.02 13.00 -4.63
N ARG A 293 -7.24 12.91 -3.56
CA ARG A 293 -7.70 12.53 -2.22
C ARG A 293 -8.78 13.46 -1.68
N ASP A 294 -8.57 14.76 -1.86
CA ASP A 294 -9.46 15.82 -1.34
C ASP A 294 -10.38 16.43 -2.40
N GLY A 295 -10.27 15.96 -3.65
CA GLY A 295 -11.09 16.42 -4.77
C GLY A 295 -12.55 15.96 -4.71
N ALA A 296 -13.40 16.60 -5.50
CA ALA A 296 -14.78 16.16 -5.72
C ALA A 296 -14.83 14.86 -6.55
N ASP A 297 -15.92 14.10 -6.44
CA ASP A 297 -16.06 12.81 -7.13
C ASP A 297 -15.90 12.92 -8.65
N ALA A 298 -16.48 13.95 -9.26
CA ALA A 298 -16.33 14.20 -10.70
C ALA A 298 -14.86 14.48 -11.08
N GLN A 299 -14.13 15.22 -10.25
CA GLN A 299 -12.70 15.50 -10.45
C GLN A 299 -11.87 14.22 -10.37
N ARG A 300 -12.16 13.34 -9.40
CA ARG A 300 -11.48 12.02 -9.26
C ARG A 300 -11.64 11.17 -10.52
N VAL A 301 -12.87 11.09 -11.04
CA VAL A 301 -13.17 10.35 -12.28
C VAL A 301 -12.42 10.96 -13.46
N GLU A 302 -12.38 12.30 -13.60
CA GLU A 302 -11.68 12.97 -14.69
C GLU A 302 -10.17 12.78 -14.63
N LEU A 303 -9.56 12.83 -13.45
CA LEU A 303 -8.14 12.54 -13.25
C LEU A 303 -7.79 11.11 -13.67
N LEU A 304 -8.63 10.13 -13.31
CA LEU A 304 -8.45 8.73 -13.70
C LEU A 304 -8.60 8.54 -15.22
N LYS A 305 -9.57 9.20 -15.86
CA LYS A 305 -9.74 9.16 -17.30
C LYS A 305 -8.51 9.68 -18.04
N ARG A 306 -7.93 10.80 -17.58
CA ARG A 306 -6.70 11.36 -18.15
C ARG A 306 -5.53 10.41 -17.99
N ALA A 307 -5.34 9.85 -16.80
CA ALA A 307 -4.26 8.90 -16.52
C ALA A 307 -4.36 7.63 -17.37
N LEU A 308 -5.55 7.03 -17.47
CA LEU A 308 -5.79 5.86 -18.33
C LEU A 308 -5.63 6.20 -19.80
N GLY A 309 -6.00 7.43 -20.22
CA GLY A 309 -5.83 7.94 -21.58
C GLY A 309 -4.39 7.92 -22.05
N LEU A 310 -3.42 8.22 -21.17
CA LEU A 310 -1.99 8.16 -21.50
C LEU A 310 -1.59 6.76 -22.00
N PHE A 311 -2.05 5.71 -21.36
CA PHE A 311 -1.74 4.33 -21.74
C PHE A 311 -2.48 3.89 -23.02
N LEU A 312 -3.65 4.46 -23.29
CA LEU A 312 -4.39 4.22 -24.55
C LEU A 312 -3.72 4.91 -25.74
N GLU A 313 -3.16 6.12 -25.55
CA GLU A 313 -2.43 6.87 -26.58
C GLU A 313 -1.09 6.22 -26.87
N ASP A 314 -0.32 5.79 -25.87
CA ASP A 314 0.95 5.10 -26.07
C ASP A 314 0.76 3.79 -26.87
N ALA A 315 -0.34 3.08 -26.67
CA ALA A 315 -0.71 1.92 -27.47
C ALA A 315 -1.04 2.25 -28.93
N ALA A 316 -1.47 3.48 -29.23
CA ALA A 316 -1.82 3.92 -30.56
C ALA A 316 -0.60 4.40 -31.38
N HIS A 317 0.47 4.87 -30.76
CA HIS A 317 1.64 5.48 -31.41
C HIS A 317 2.83 4.50 -31.60
N GLY A 318 2.65 3.22 -31.36
CA GLY A 318 3.67 2.16 -31.41
C GLY A 318 4.32 1.88 -32.77
N ALA A 319 4.16 2.74 -33.76
CA ALA A 319 4.75 2.57 -35.10
C ALA A 319 5.66 3.74 -35.55
N GLY A 320 6.16 4.55 -34.65
CA GLY A 320 7.16 5.56 -35.04
C GLY A 320 7.11 6.82 -34.17
N GLY A 321 8.17 7.07 -33.48
CA GLY A 321 8.48 8.40 -32.99
C GLY A 321 8.51 8.58 -31.49
N THR A 322 9.69 8.76 -31.00
CA THR A 322 10.01 9.42 -29.73
C THR A 322 9.27 10.76 -29.63
N VAL A 323 8.17 10.80 -28.91
CA VAL A 323 7.53 12.07 -28.54
C VAL A 323 8.12 12.54 -27.22
N ARG A 324 9.18 13.37 -27.33
CA ARG A 324 9.48 14.36 -26.29
C ARG A 324 8.25 15.27 -26.16
N ARG A 325 7.43 15.08 -25.13
CA ARG A 325 6.53 16.12 -24.65
C ARG A 325 7.03 16.65 -23.33
N GLU A 326 7.57 17.84 -23.41
CA GLU A 326 7.95 18.71 -22.30
C GLU A 326 6.75 18.92 -21.37
N ALA A 327 6.96 18.58 -20.11
CA ALA A 327 6.14 19.10 -19.02
C ALA A 327 6.50 20.58 -18.82
N LYS A 328 5.96 21.44 -19.65
CA LYS A 328 5.95 22.90 -19.44
C LYS A 328 4.50 23.33 -19.25
N GLY A 329 4.19 23.85 -18.07
CA GLY A 329 3.02 24.68 -17.89
C GLY A 329 2.18 24.40 -16.65
N ALA A 330 2.72 24.64 -15.44
CA ALA A 330 1.91 25.00 -14.28
C ALA A 330 2.76 25.85 -13.31
N GLU A 331 3.32 26.94 -13.83
CA GLU A 331 3.69 28.11 -13.05
C GLU A 331 3.03 29.31 -13.71
N ARG A 332 1.84 29.68 -13.17
CA ARG A 332 1.32 31.06 -13.07
C ARG A 332 0.01 31.03 -12.27
#